data_8141627968e261c1976a0bb7ad4f554b
#
_entry.id   8141627968e261c1976a0bb7ad4f554b
#
_cell.length_a   1.000
_cell.length_b   1.000
_cell.length_c   1.000
_cell.angle_alpha   90.00
_cell.angle_beta   90.00
_cell.angle_gamma   90.00
#
_symmetry.space_group_name_H-M   'P 1'
#
loop_
_entity.id
_entity.type
_entity.pdbx_description
1 polymer ?
#
loop_
_entity_poly.entity_id
_entity_poly.type
_entity_poly.pdbx_seq_one_letter_code
_entity_poly.pdbx_strand_id
1 'polypeptide(L)'
;HDEFKWDFVQIQLNYVDWKHAKETNTRNTDAEYLYGELHKRGIPSIIMEPLLGGRLSKLNDNLVARLKQRRPESSVASWAFRFAGSFPDILTVLSGMTYMEHLQDNLRTYSPLEPLTDEEKEFLEETAQLMLKYPTIPCNDCKYCMPCPYGLDIPAVLLHYNRCVNEGNVARSGQDENYAKARRAFLV
;
A
#
# COMPACT_ATOMS: atom_id res chain seq x y z
N HIS A 1 24.00 15.54 5.55
CA HIS A 1 22.80 16.17 6.15
C HIS A 1 23.13 17.40 6.99
N ASP A 2 24.34 17.55 7.48
CA ASP A 2 24.73 18.67 8.34
C ASP A 2 25.10 19.96 7.58
N GLU A 3 25.19 19.85 6.24
CA GLU A 3 25.57 20.98 5.37
C GLU A 3 24.37 21.83 4.92
N PHE A 4 23.14 21.30 5.01
CA PHE A 4 21.93 22.01 4.57
C PHE A 4 20.86 21.99 5.65
N LYS A 5 20.20 23.15 5.84
CA LYS A 5 18.97 23.26 6.64
C LYS A 5 17.79 23.01 5.71
N TRP A 6 17.14 21.86 5.89
CA TRP A 6 15.93 21.52 5.17
C TRP A 6 14.70 22.08 5.90
N ASP A 7 13.82 22.77 5.18
CA ASP A 7 12.55 23.24 5.73
C ASP A 7 11.56 22.09 5.92
N PHE A 8 11.62 21.10 5.05
CA PHE A 8 10.88 19.83 5.12
C PHE A 8 11.55 18.76 4.25
N VAL A 9 11.17 17.51 4.46
CA VAL A 9 11.60 16.38 3.62
C VAL A 9 10.40 15.54 3.22
N GLN A 10 10.34 15.13 1.95
CA GLN A 10 9.33 14.20 1.47
C GLN A 10 9.85 12.77 1.62
N ILE A 11 9.07 11.92 2.32
CA ILE A 11 9.39 10.51 2.51
C ILE A 11 8.21 9.63 2.12
N GLN A 12 8.50 8.39 1.69
CA GLN A 12 7.51 7.34 1.54
C GLN A 12 7.19 6.77 2.91
N LEU A 13 5.89 6.77 3.31
CA LEU A 13 5.46 6.25 4.59
C LEU A 13 4.06 5.66 4.50
N ASN A 14 3.93 4.39 4.86
CA ASN A 14 2.71 3.64 5.06
C ASN A 14 2.98 2.51 6.05
N TYR A 15 1.96 1.78 6.48
CA TYR A 15 2.10 0.76 7.52
C TYR A 15 2.88 -0.49 7.08
N VAL A 16 3.11 -0.71 5.77
CA VAL A 16 3.98 -1.78 5.26
C VAL A 16 5.43 -1.31 5.23
N ASP A 17 5.69 -0.15 4.59
CA ASP A 17 7.05 0.40 4.49
C ASP A 17 7.59 0.89 5.83
N TRP A 18 6.76 0.97 6.86
CA TRP A 18 7.17 1.35 8.21
C TRP A 18 8.35 0.49 8.68
N LYS A 19 8.23 -0.85 8.59
CA LYS A 19 9.27 -1.82 8.99
C LYS A 19 9.69 -2.80 7.91
N HIS A 20 9.02 -2.77 6.75
CA HIS A 20 9.19 -3.77 5.69
C HIS A 20 9.45 -3.16 4.32
N ALA A 21 10.04 -1.96 4.27
CA ALA A 21 10.26 -1.25 3.00
C ALA A 21 11.13 -2.04 2.01
N LYS A 22 12.13 -2.79 2.49
CA LYS A 22 13.01 -3.60 1.65
C LYS A 22 12.32 -4.79 1.00
N GLU A 23 11.24 -5.28 1.58
CA GLU A 23 10.44 -6.37 1.04
C GLU A 23 9.53 -5.89 -0.10
N THR A 24 9.19 -4.61 -0.10
CA THR A 24 8.47 -3.97 -1.21
C THR A 24 9.41 -3.50 -2.32
N ASN A 25 10.58 -2.97 -1.97
CA ASN A 25 11.65 -2.60 -2.88
C ASN A 25 12.99 -2.60 -2.13
N THR A 26 13.94 -3.40 -2.58
CA THR A 26 15.26 -3.60 -1.94
C THR A 26 16.09 -2.31 -1.81
N ARG A 27 15.76 -1.26 -2.56
CA ARG A 27 16.42 0.06 -2.47
C ARG A 27 15.80 0.98 -1.43
N ASN A 28 14.63 0.63 -0.90
CA ASN A 28 13.95 1.45 0.09
C ASN A 28 14.56 1.26 1.49
N THR A 29 14.42 2.30 2.29
CA THR A 29 14.75 2.30 3.72
C THR A 29 13.46 2.34 4.52
N ASP A 30 13.41 1.62 5.63
CA ASP A 30 12.22 1.59 6.50
C ASP A 30 11.82 3.00 6.94
N ALA A 31 10.53 3.29 6.82
CA ALA A 31 9.99 4.61 7.10
C ALA A 31 10.10 4.99 8.58
N GLU A 32 10.09 4.01 9.48
CA GLU A 32 10.33 4.20 10.92
C GLU A 32 11.69 4.86 11.16
N TYR A 33 12.74 4.38 10.49
CA TYR A 33 14.06 4.95 10.59
C TYR A 33 14.12 6.37 10.00
N LEU A 34 13.60 6.56 8.79
CA LEU A 34 13.62 7.87 8.11
C LEU A 34 12.85 8.92 8.90
N TYR A 35 11.62 8.58 9.30
CA TYR A 35 10.81 9.47 10.12
C TYR A 35 11.47 9.79 11.46
N GLY A 36 11.99 8.76 12.14
CA GLY A 36 12.67 8.93 13.43
C GLY A 36 13.88 9.86 13.35
N GLU A 37 14.66 9.79 12.28
CA GLU A 37 15.80 10.68 12.06
C GLU A 37 15.38 12.13 11.74
N LEU A 38 14.30 12.32 11.02
CA LEU A 38 13.75 13.65 10.74
C LEU A 38 13.14 14.28 11.99
N HIS A 39 12.33 13.51 12.73
CA HIS A 39 11.72 13.94 13.98
C HIS A 39 12.77 14.38 15.02
N LYS A 40 13.84 13.62 15.22
CA LYS A 40 14.96 13.99 16.12
C LYS A 40 15.62 15.31 15.74
N ARG A 41 15.59 15.69 14.47
CA ARG A 41 16.15 16.94 13.95
C ARG A 41 15.16 18.09 13.87
N GLY A 42 13.91 17.87 14.24
CA GLY A 42 12.83 18.84 14.12
C GLY A 42 12.53 19.20 12.67
N ILE A 43 12.76 18.29 11.72
CA ILE A 43 12.48 18.49 10.28
C ILE A 43 11.13 17.89 9.96
N PRO A 44 10.13 18.70 9.59
CA PRO A 44 8.79 18.19 9.25
C PRO A 44 8.79 17.39 7.94
N SER A 45 7.82 16.49 7.82
CA SER A 45 7.72 15.57 6.69
C SER A 45 6.48 15.79 5.85
N ILE A 46 6.62 15.62 4.54
CA ILE A 46 5.53 15.41 3.58
C ILE A 46 5.51 13.93 3.23
N ILE A 47 4.34 13.30 3.36
CA ILE A 47 4.22 11.87 3.13
C ILE A 47 3.77 11.57 1.69
N MET A 48 4.57 10.77 0.97
CA MET A 48 4.22 10.17 -0.31
C MET A 48 3.93 8.68 -0.14
N GLU A 49 3.25 8.08 -1.11
CA GLU A 49 2.92 6.65 -1.16
C GLU A 49 2.15 6.13 0.09
N PRO A 50 1.20 6.88 0.66
CA PRO A 50 0.47 6.42 1.84
C PRO A 50 -0.31 5.13 1.56
N LEU A 51 -0.67 4.88 0.30
CA LEU A 51 -1.37 3.67 -0.16
C LEU A 51 -0.45 2.66 -0.87
N LEU A 52 0.87 2.81 -0.80
CA LEU A 52 1.83 1.92 -1.47
C LEU A 52 1.47 1.71 -2.96
N GLY A 53 1.37 2.80 -3.72
CA GLY A 53 0.95 2.78 -5.13
C GLY A 53 -0.50 2.34 -5.34
N GLY A 54 -1.36 2.44 -4.33
CA GLY A 54 -2.75 1.98 -4.36
C GLY A 54 -2.96 0.54 -3.90
N ARG A 55 -1.92 -0.23 -3.59
CA ARG A 55 -2.03 -1.62 -3.12
C ARG A 55 -2.80 -1.73 -1.80
N LEU A 56 -2.64 -0.75 -0.91
CA LEU A 56 -3.31 -0.75 0.39
C LEU A 56 -4.79 -0.35 0.33
N SER A 57 -5.30 0.03 -0.83
CA SER A 57 -6.74 0.20 -1.09
C SER A 57 -7.39 -1.02 -1.74
N LYS A 58 -6.58 -1.99 -2.24
CA LYS A 58 -7.03 -3.19 -2.97
C LYS A 58 -6.41 -4.45 -2.38
N LEU A 59 -6.70 -4.71 -1.11
CA LEU A 59 -6.26 -5.91 -0.41
C LEU A 59 -7.10 -7.13 -0.81
N ASN A 60 -6.61 -8.34 -0.52
CA ASN A 60 -7.41 -9.56 -0.66
C ASN A 60 -8.56 -9.60 0.38
N ASP A 61 -9.58 -10.41 0.10
CA ASP A 61 -10.81 -10.46 0.90
C ASP A 61 -10.57 -10.77 2.38
N ASN A 62 -9.58 -11.60 2.72
CA ASN A 62 -9.25 -11.94 4.10
C ASN A 62 -8.73 -10.71 4.86
N LEU A 63 -7.85 -9.93 4.24
CA LEU A 63 -7.32 -8.70 4.84
C LEU A 63 -8.38 -7.60 4.91
N VAL A 64 -9.24 -7.50 3.88
CA VAL A 64 -10.40 -6.60 3.89
C VAL A 64 -11.32 -6.95 5.06
N ALA A 65 -11.69 -8.22 5.22
CA ALA A 65 -12.54 -8.69 6.31
C ALA A 65 -11.91 -8.38 7.69
N ARG A 66 -10.60 -8.61 7.84
CA ARG A 66 -9.86 -8.28 9.07
C ARG A 66 -9.97 -6.80 9.44
N LEU A 67 -9.75 -5.90 8.48
CA LEU A 67 -9.86 -4.45 8.71
C LEU A 67 -11.30 -4.03 9.02
N LYS A 68 -12.28 -4.58 8.29
CA LYS A 68 -13.70 -4.30 8.47
C LYS A 68 -14.26 -4.82 9.79
N GLN A 69 -13.77 -5.93 10.33
CA GLN A 69 -14.16 -6.41 11.65
C GLN A 69 -13.83 -5.41 12.76
N ARG A 70 -12.71 -4.70 12.63
CA ARG A 70 -12.31 -3.72 13.64
C ARG A 70 -13.01 -2.36 13.47
N ARG A 71 -13.21 -1.91 12.21
CA ARG A 71 -13.95 -0.66 11.88
C ARG A 71 -14.83 -0.88 10.64
N PRO A 72 -16.07 -1.35 10.82
CA PRO A 72 -16.96 -1.71 9.70
C PRO A 72 -17.23 -0.57 8.72
N GLU A 73 -17.39 0.66 9.25
CA GLU A 73 -17.72 1.86 8.46
C GLU A 73 -16.51 2.49 7.76
N SER A 74 -15.28 2.17 8.20
CA SER A 74 -14.06 2.74 7.64
C SER A 74 -13.70 2.05 6.32
N SER A 75 -13.26 2.82 5.33
CA SER A 75 -12.69 2.23 4.11
C SER A 75 -11.37 1.52 4.40
N VAL A 76 -10.96 0.62 3.50
CA VAL A 76 -9.65 -0.02 3.60
C VAL A 76 -8.52 1.00 3.47
N ALA A 77 -8.69 1.99 2.57
CA ALA A 77 -7.72 3.05 2.36
C ALA A 77 -7.56 3.97 3.58
N SER A 78 -8.65 4.22 4.33
CA SER A 78 -8.63 5.11 5.49
C SER A 78 -7.67 4.64 6.60
N TRP A 79 -7.45 3.33 6.73
CA TRP A 79 -6.46 2.79 7.67
C TRP A 79 -5.04 3.26 7.37
N ALA A 80 -4.65 3.24 6.08
CA ALA A 80 -3.33 3.70 5.66
C ALA A 80 -3.18 5.22 5.76
N PHE A 81 -4.24 5.98 5.45
CA PHE A 81 -4.25 7.43 5.62
C PHE A 81 -4.20 7.82 7.09
N ARG A 82 -4.96 7.16 7.96
CA ARG A 82 -4.88 7.38 9.40
C ARG A 82 -3.50 7.04 9.95
N PHE A 83 -2.89 5.93 9.47
CA PHE A 83 -1.53 5.58 9.85
C PHE A 83 -0.57 6.71 9.50
N ALA A 84 -0.56 7.19 8.25
CA ALA A 84 0.32 8.26 7.80
C ALA A 84 0.09 9.58 8.57
N GLY A 85 -1.16 9.91 8.89
CA GLY A 85 -1.50 11.13 9.62
C GLY A 85 -1.35 11.04 11.14
N SER A 86 -1.04 9.86 11.71
CA SER A 86 -0.97 9.68 13.17
C SER A 86 0.36 10.11 13.81
N PHE A 87 1.33 10.52 13.01
CA PHE A 87 2.63 10.93 13.52
C PHE A 87 2.73 12.46 13.64
N PRO A 88 3.37 12.99 14.71
CA PRO A 88 3.67 14.41 14.81
C PRO A 88 4.61 14.86 13.66
N ASP A 89 4.67 16.16 13.42
CA ASP A 89 5.53 16.78 12.41
C ASP A 89 5.24 16.37 10.95
N ILE A 90 4.08 15.78 10.69
CA ILE A 90 3.60 15.56 9.32
C ILE A 90 2.88 16.83 8.85
N LEU A 91 3.44 17.49 7.84
CA LEU A 91 2.84 18.68 7.23
C LEU A 91 1.62 18.36 6.39
N THR A 92 1.73 17.29 5.58
CA THR A 92 0.65 16.84 4.71
C THR A 92 0.90 15.41 4.23
N VAL A 93 -0.19 14.73 3.87
CA VAL A 93 -0.17 13.40 3.26
C VAL A 93 -0.70 13.52 1.84
N LEU A 94 0.12 13.17 0.86
CA LEU A 94 -0.22 13.25 -0.56
C LEU A 94 -1.18 12.12 -0.94
N SER A 95 -2.18 12.43 -1.75
CA SER A 95 -3.15 11.44 -2.23
C SER A 95 -3.44 11.63 -3.72
N GLY A 96 -3.29 10.54 -4.50
CA GLY A 96 -3.62 10.48 -5.91
C GLY A 96 -5.11 10.21 -6.13
N MET A 97 -5.98 11.14 -5.77
CA MET A 97 -7.43 11.04 -5.92
C MET A 97 -7.83 11.17 -7.39
N THR A 98 -8.44 10.12 -7.95
CA THR A 98 -8.92 10.09 -9.34
C THR A 98 -10.42 10.30 -9.43
N TYR A 99 -11.18 9.84 -8.40
CA TYR A 99 -12.63 9.88 -8.36
C TYR A 99 -13.12 10.72 -7.18
N MET A 100 -14.35 11.25 -7.27
CA MET A 100 -14.96 12.05 -6.22
C MET A 100 -15.11 11.27 -4.91
N GLU A 101 -15.36 9.96 -5.01
CA GLU A 101 -15.48 9.06 -3.87
C GLU A 101 -14.18 8.99 -3.05
N HIS A 102 -13.02 9.08 -3.72
CA HIS A 102 -11.71 9.13 -3.03
C HIS A 102 -11.57 10.40 -2.22
N LEU A 103 -11.97 11.55 -2.79
CA LEU A 103 -11.96 12.82 -2.08
C LEU A 103 -12.89 12.80 -0.86
N GLN A 104 -14.11 12.30 -1.04
CA GLN A 104 -15.10 12.20 0.04
C GLN A 104 -14.63 11.28 1.17
N ASP A 105 -13.99 10.16 0.83
CA ASP A 105 -13.45 9.22 1.81
C ASP A 105 -12.27 9.82 2.58
N ASN A 106 -11.37 10.50 1.88
CA ASN A 106 -10.24 11.20 2.49
C ASN A 106 -10.70 12.35 3.40
N LEU A 107 -11.70 13.12 2.99
CA LEU A 107 -12.29 14.17 3.84
C LEU A 107 -12.91 13.56 5.12
N ARG A 108 -13.65 12.46 5.01
CA ARG A 108 -14.17 11.75 6.20
C ARG A 108 -13.06 11.27 7.12
N THR A 109 -11.94 10.82 6.55
CA THR A 109 -10.79 10.33 7.32
C THR A 109 -10.04 11.44 8.05
N TYR A 110 -9.95 12.64 7.43
CA TYR A 110 -9.15 13.75 7.96
C TYR A 110 -9.96 14.88 8.63
N SER A 111 -11.29 14.81 8.65
CA SER A 111 -12.12 15.90 9.18
C SER A 111 -13.17 15.42 10.20
N PRO A 112 -12.77 15.23 11.47
CA PRO A 112 -11.42 15.33 12.03
C PRO A 112 -10.60 14.04 11.83
N LEU A 113 -9.29 14.16 11.78
CA LEU A 113 -8.42 13.00 11.85
C LEU A 113 -8.47 12.40 13.25
N GLU A 114 -8.79 11.12 13.34
CA GLU A 114 -8.63 10.32 14.54
C GLU A 114 -7.30 9.55 14.45
N PRO A 115 -6.25 9.95 15.19
CA PRO A 115 -4.98 9.23 15.19
C PRO A 115 -5.18 7.77 15.60
N LEU A 116 -4.33 6.88 15.09
CA LEU A 116 -4.32 5.49 15.48
C LEU A 116 -3.84 5.33 16.93
N THR A 117 -4.50 4.47 17.68
CA THR A 117 -3.99 3.98 18.96
C THR A 117 -2.79 3.06 18.74
N ASP A 118 -2.01 2.81 19.79
CA ASP A 118 -0.87 1.89 19.69
C ASP A 118 -1.33 0.47 19.37
N GLU A 119 -2.48 0.03 19.89
CA GLU A 119 -3.10 -1.24 19.51
C GLU A 119 -3.49 -1.31 18.03
N GLU A 120 -3.97 -0.20 17.45
CA GLU A 120 -4.30 -0.12 16.03
C GLU A 120 -3.04 -0.13 15.16
N LYS A 121 -1.94 0.48 15.63
CA LYS A 121 -0.63 0.41 14.93
C LYS A 121 -0.08 -1.02 14.95
N GLU A 122 -0.16 -1.72 16.08
CA GLU A 122 0.24 -3.12 16.19
C GLU A 122 -0.62 -4.02 15.29
N PHE A 123 -1.94 -3.82 15.30
CA PHE A 123 -2.86 -4.52 14.41
C PHE A 123 -2.53 -4.30 12.92
N LEU A 124 -2.10 -3.10 12.52
CA LEU A 124 -1.66 -2.83 11.16
C LEU A 124 -0.30 -3.46 10.84
N GLU A 125 0.62 -3.53 11.80
CA GLU A 125 1.88 -4.26 11.67
C GLU A 125 1.61 -5.76 11.40
N GLU A 126 0.74 -6.40 12.17
CA GLU A 126 0.33 -7.78 11.91
C GLU A 126 -0.33 -7.93 10.53
N THR A 127 -1.13 -6.94 10.11
CA THR A 127 -1.79 -6.94 8.80
C THR A 127 -0.75 -6.83 7.67
N ALA A 128 0.29 -6.00 7.85
CA ALA A 128 1.42 -5.91 6.92
C ALA A 128 2.15 -7.25 6.78
N GLN A 129 2.46 -7.91 7.90
CA GLN A 129 3.10 -9.23 7.91
C GLN A 129 2.26 -10.29 7.21
N LEU A 130 0.93 -10.26 7.39
CA LEU A 130 0.01 -11.15 6.68
C LEU A 130 0.00 -10.86 5.17
N MET A 131 -0.02 -9.57 4.78
CA MET A 131 0.04 -9.16 3.38
C MET A 131 1.31 -9.67 2.69
N LEU A 132 2.45 -9.60 3.36
CA LEU A 132 3.75 -10.02 2.84
C LEU A 132 3.89 -11.53 2.65
N LYS A 133 3.02 -12.34 3.27
CA LYS A 133 2.95 -13.79 3.02
C LYS A 133 2.41 -14.15 1.64
N TYR A 134 1.73 -13.23 0.97
CA TYR A 134 1.23 -13.43 -0.39
C TYR A 134 2.29 -12.94 -1.39
N PRO A 135 2.89 -13.81 -2.21
CA PRO A 135 3.97 -13.46 -3.15
C PRO A 135 3.41 -12.75 -4.39
N THR A 136 2.67 -11.66 -4.17
CA THR A 136 2.10 -10.84 -5.24
C THR A 136 3.15 -9.90 -5.83
N ILE A 137 3.00 -9.61 -7.12
CA ILE A 137 3.82 -8.62 -7.82
C ILE A 137 3.26 -7.22 -7.53
N PRO A 138 4.10 -6.20 -7.27
CA PRO A 138 3.65 -4.85 -6.97
C PRO A 138 3.13 -4.12 -8.22
N CYS A 139 2.00 -4.58 -8.77
CA CYS A 139 1.29 -3.94 -9.87
C CYS A 139 -0.03 -3.33 -9.35
N ASN A 140 -0.25 -2.05 -9.66
CA ASN A 140 -1.44 -1.29 -9.31
C ASN A 140 -2.21 -0.75 -10.53
N ASP A 141 -1.90 -1.26 -11.74
CA ASP A 141 -2.50 -0.82 -13.01
C ASP A 141 -2.23 0.66 -13.34
N CYS A 142 -1.11 1.21 -12.92
CA CYS A 142 -0.75 2.60 -13.23
C CYS A 142 -0.42 2.85 -14.71
N LYS A 143 -0.23 1.79 -15.50
CA LYS A 143 0.05 1.80 -16.96
C LYS A 143 1.33 2.53 -17.38
N TYR A 144 2.26 2.85 -16.47
CA TYR A 144 3.56 3.43 -16.83
C TYR A 144 4.42 2.53 -17.73
N CYS A 145 4.16 1.21 -17.73
CA CYS A 145 4.78 0.25 -18.63
C CYS A 145 4.08 0.15 -20.01
N MET A 146 3.05 0.97 -20.26
CA MET A 146 2.29 0.96 -21.52
C MET A 146 2.54 2.25 -22.32
N PRO A 147 2.51 2.19 -23.67
CA PRO A 147 2.37 0.97 -24.47
C PRO A 147 3.63 0.10 -24.43
N CYS A 148 3.46 -1.22 -24.36
CA CYS A 148 4.57 -2.15 -24.44
C CYS A 148 5.08 -2.24 -25.89
N PRO A 149 6.40 -2.08 -26.17
CA PRO A 149 6.93 -2.16 -27.54
C PRO A 149 6.79 -3.57 -28.15
N TYR A 150 6.54 -4.58 -27.34
CA TYR A 150 6.32 -5.97 -27.78
C TYR A 150 4.83 -6.36 -27.87
N GLY A 151 3.91 -5.40 -27.70
CA GLY A 151 2.47 -5.63 -27.81
C GLY A 151 1.85 -6.41 -26.65
N LEU A 152 2.51 -6.47 -25.48
CA LEU A 152 2.00 -7.16 -24.29
C LEU A 152 1.14 -6.21 -23.44
N ASP A 153 0.01 -6.69 -22.94
CA ASP A 153 -0.72 -6.03 -21.85
C ASP A 153 -0.08 -6.43 -20.51
N ILE A 154 1.01 -5.73 -20.16
CA ILE A 154 1.80 -6.02 -18.96
C ILE A 154 0.94 -5.94 -17.68
N PRO A 155 0.12 -4.87 -17.46
CA PRO A 155 -0.73 -4.80 -16.28
C PRO A 155 -1.72 -5.96 -16.20
N ALA A 156 -2.38 -6.32 -17.30
CA ALA A 156 -3.35 -7.43 -17.29
C ALA A 156 -2.70 -8.76 -16.87
N VAL A 157 -1.49 -9.05 -17.40
CA VAL A 157 -0.75 -10.26 -17.02
C VAL A 157 -0.37 -10.27 -15.54
N LEU A 158 0.15 -9.15 -15.02
CA LEU A 158 0.60 -9.07 -13.62
C LEU A 158 -0.59 -9.10 -12.64
N LEU A 159 -1.68 -8.42 -12.96
CA LEU A 159 -2.91 -8.44 -12.15
C LEU A 159 -3.57 -9.81 -12.15
N HIS A 160 -3.57 -10.51 -13.29
CA HIS A 160 -4.04 -11.88 -13.37
C HIS A 160 -3.22 -12.81 -12.48
N TYR A 161 -1.88 -12.72 -12.52
CA TYR A 161 -1.01 -13.47 -11.62
C TYR A 161 -1.35 -13.20 -10.15
N ASN A 162 -1.50 -11.93 -9.76
CA ASN A 162 -1.85 -11.54 -8.39
C ASN A 162 -3.20 -12.11 -7.97
N ARG A 163 -4.18 -12.15 -8.88
CA ARG A 163 -5.47 -12.81 -8.62
C ARG A 163 -5.28 -14.29 -8.33
N CYS A 164 -4.51 -14.99 -9.18
CA CYS A 164 -4.22 -16.41 -8.97
C CYS A 164 -3.51 -16.68 -7.63
N VAL A 165 -2.58 -15.80 -7.23
CA VAL A 165 -1.91 -15.90 -5.91
C VAL A 165 -2.93 -15.76 -4.78
N ASN A 166 -3.78 -14.74 -4.84
CA ASN A 166 -4.77 -14.48 -3.79
C ASN A 166 -5.82 -15.58 -3.66
N GLU A 167 -6.18 -16.22 -4.78
CA GLU A 167 -7.14 -17.32 -4.83
C GLU A 167 -6.50 -18.71 -4.60
N GLY A 168 -5.15 -18.77 -4.46
CA GLY A 168 -4.43 -20.04 -4.34
C GLY A 168 -4.41 -20.89 -5.61
N ASN A 169 -4.64 -20.28 -6.78
CA ASN A 169 -4.77 -20.93 -8.09
C ASN A 169 -3.52 -20.79 -8.98
N VAL A 170 -2.35 -20.54 -8.41
CA VAL A 170 -1.11 -20.42 -9.19
C VAL A 170 -0.73 -21.78 -9.75
N ALA A 171 -0.78 -21.90 -11.08
CA ALA A 171 -0.35 -23.09 -11.79
C ALA A 171 1.19 -23.16 -11.86
N ARG A 172 1.78 -24.29 -11.51
CA ARG A 172 3.23 -24.54 -11.58
C ARG A 172 3.66 -25.15 -12.92
N SER A 173 2.74 -25.76 -13.63
CA SER A 173 2.97 -26.38 -14.95
C SER A 173 1.67 -26.48 -15.74
N GLY A 174 1.76 -26.81 -17.03
CA GLY A 174 0.58 -27.06 -17.88
C GLY A 174 -0.25 -28.29 -17.47
N GLN A 175 0.30 -29.16 -16.63
CA GLN A 175 -0.39 -30.34 -16.09
C GLN A 175 -0.98 -30.11 -14.70
N ASP A 176 -0.75 -28.94 -14.10
CA ASP A 176 -1.31 -28.55 -12.81
C ASP A 176 -2.84 -28.40 -12.92
N GLU A 177 -3.58 -28.92 -11.96
CA GLU A 177 -5.05 -28.78 -11.92
C GLU A 177 -5.52 -27.32 -11.92
N ASN A 178 -4.72 -26.43 -11.36
CA ASN A 178 -4.97 -24.99 -11.35
C ASN A 178 -4.77 -24.32 -12.71
N TYR A 179 -4.04 -24.97 -13.66
CA TYR A 179 -3.77 -24.40 -14.97
C TYR A 179 -5.04 -24.09 -15.75
N ALA A 180 -6.01 -24.99 -15.75
CA ALA A 180 -7.28 -24.78 -16.43
C ALA A 180 -8.11 -23.64 -15.82
N LYS A 181 -8.05 -23.49 -14.47
CA LYS A 181 -8.73 -22.41 -13.74
C LYS A 181 -8.09 -21.07 -14.06
N ALA A 182 -6.76 -20.96 -13.95
CA ALA A 182 -6.00 -19.76 -14.24
C ALA A 182 -6.18 -19.30 -15.70
N ARG A 183 -6.13 -20.23 -16.66
CA ARG A 183 -6.32 -19.96 -18.08
C ARG A 183 -7.73 -19.42 -18.39
N ARG A 184 -8.77 -20.00 -17.78
CA ARG A 184 -10.15 -19.54 -18.00
C ARG A 184 -10.35 -18.13 -17.48
N ALA A 185 -9.80 -17.80 -16.29
CA ALA A 185 -9.89 -16.47 -15.71
C ALA A 185 -9.16 -15.40 -16.52
N PHE A 186 -8.16 -15.78 -17.35
CA PHE A 186 -7.45 -14.86 -18.23
C PHE A 186 -8.18 -14.58 -19.54
N LEU A 187 -8.99 -15.53 -20.00
CA LEU A 187 -9.68 -15.46 -21.30
C LEU A 187 -11.06 -14.76 -21.22
N VAL A 188 -11.49 -14.32 -20.04
CA VAL A 188 -12.70 -13.54 -19.80
C VAL A 188 -12.35 -12.08 -19.58
#